data_954248cfdbb9e1415f2e92e76974bd1e
#
_entry.id   954248cfdbb9e1415f2e92e76974bd1e
#
_cell.length_a   1.000
_cell.length_b   1.000
_cell.length_c   1.000
_cell.angle_alpha   90.00
_cell.angle_beta   90.00
_cell.angle_gamma   90.00
#
_symmetry.space_group_name_H-M   'P 1'
#
loop_
_entity.id
_entity.type
_entity.pdbx_description
1 polymer ?
#
loop_
_entity_poly.entity_id
_entity_poly.type
_entity_poly.pdbx_seq_one_letter_code
_entity_poly.pdbx_strand_id
1 'polypeptide(L)'
;AFNTLEEPFSNIKVREAFCHLWDVEKLMDKLFFNEYVRKNSYFPRSKYEHPDNPIQDYNPDYALELLEEAGWTKKEGDSWLTNDKGEIFEIKEFHIYQGWDRILNYFVQDLESIGIKLNLVVIQNPFEMAMNRKFKLYNGGWVGSLLPSPEGMLHSKYSEKLDVTNITGMANPKIDKLIEEYNLNWNMEERIEILQNLDSLATREYHWIFSWTAPYGYRCLNWDKFGIPDNGVGYAGGWLAPISMWWIDPDKKERLKDAIKSGNKIPIEPEVVDYWNNLNKK
;
A
#
# COMPACT_ATOMS: atom_id res chain seq x y z
N ALA A 1 -5.61 -2.29 5.65
CA ALA A 1 -5.75 -1.41 6.83
C ALA A 1 -6.74 -1.99 7.84
N PHE A 2 -6.56 -1.57 9.08
CA PHE A 2 -7.40 -1.95 10.20
C PHE A 2 -8.26 -0.77 10.65
N ASN A 3 -9.50 -1.05 11.09
CA ASN A 3 -10.26 -0.09 11.88
C ASN A 3 -9.86 -0.26 13.34
N THR A 4 -9.03 0.65 13.85
CA THR A 4 -8.48 0.53 15.21
C THR A 4 -9.46 0.97 16.29
N LEU A 5 -10.63 1.47 15.91
CA LEU A 5 -11.70 1.83 16.83
C LEU A 5 -12.60 0.62 17.17
N GLU A 6 -12.37 -0.54 16.53
CA GLU A 6 -13.16 -1.75 16.74
C GLU A 6 -12.31 -2.96 17.10
N GLU A 7 -12.88 -3.82 17.98
CA GLU A 7 -12.29 -5.11 18.32
C GLU A 7 -12.31 -6.08 17.11
N PRO A 8 -11.27 -6.89 16.96
CA PRO A 8 -10.10 -7.03 17.84
C PRO A 8 -8.94 -6.09 17.49
N PHE A 9 -9.10 -5.19 16.50
CA PHE A 9 -8.04 -4.35 15.95
C PHE A 9 -7.76 -3.06 16.76
N SER A 10 -8.51 -2.79 17.82
CA SER A 10 -8.13 -1.81 18.84
C SER A 10 -6.82 -2.19 19.53
N ASN A 11 -6.54 -3.51 19.68
CA ASN A 11 -5.31 -4.02 20.25
C ASN A 11 -4.16 -3.99 19.21
N ILE A 12 -3.07 -3.30 19.55
CA ILE A 12 -1.90 -3.15 18.68
C ILE A 12 -1.21 -4.50 18.38
N LYS A 13 -1.19 -5.44 19.35
CA LYS A 13 -0.58 -6.76 19.16
C LYS A 13 -1.32 -7.60 18.13
N VAL A 14 -2.65 -7.47 18.07
CA VAL A 14 -3.45 -8.10 17.02
C VAL A 14 -3.12 -7.53 15.66
N ARG A 15 -2.94 -6.20 15.56
CA ARG A 15 -2.56 -5.58 14.29
C ARG A 15 -1.16 -5.99 13.84
N GLU A 16 -0.21 -6.00 14.77
CA GLU A 16 1.17 -6.46 14.52
C GLU A 16 1.16 -7.93 14.06
N ALA A 17 0.44 -8.81 14.76
CA ALA A 17 0.29 -10.21 14.36
C ALA A 17 -0.21 -10.35 12.92
N PHE A 18 -1.24 -9.61 12.54
CA PHE A 18 -1.76 -9.62 11.18
C PHE A 18 -0.77 -9.13 10.12
N CYS A 19 0.14 -8.22 10.50
CA CYS A 19 1.23 -7.80 9.61
C CYS A 19 2.22 -8.93 9.33
N HIS A 20 2.42 -9.85 10.29
CA HIS A 20 3.28 -11.03 10.16
C HIS A 20 2.56 -12.26 9.59
N LEU A 21 1.26 -12.15 9.27
CA LEU A 21 0.47 -13.22 8.65
C LEU A 21 0.21 -13.00 7.15
N TRP A 22 0.73 -11.93 6.58
CA TRP A 22 0.61 -11.62 5.16
C TRP A 22 1.90 -11.92 4.41
N ASP A 23 1.95 -13.06 3.72
CA ASP A 23 3.13 -13.51 2.97
C ASP A 23 3.26 -12.76 1.64
N VAL A 24 3.83 -11.56 1.70
CA VAL A 24 4.06 -10.70 0.53
C VAL A 24 5.05 -11.33 -0.44
N GLU A 25 6.10 -12.00 0.07
CA GLU A 25 7.14 -12.59 -0.75
C GLU A 25 6.58 -13.72 -1.62
N LYS A 26 5.74 -14.58 -1.02
CA LYS A 26 5.02 -15.63 -1.74
C LYS A 26 4.13 -15.06 -2.85
N LEU A 27 3.43 -13.95 -2.58
CA LEU A 27 2.60 -13.29 -3.58
C LEU A 27 3.43 -12.68 -4.71
N MET A 28 4.55 -12.02 -4.39
CA MET A 28 5.45 -11.47 -5.40
C MET A 28 6.00 -12.55 -6.32
N ASP A 29 6.41 -13.68 -5.76
CA ASP A 29 6.90 -14.82 -6.55
C ASP A 29 5.79 -15.47 -7.39
N LYS A 30 4.66 -15.84 -6.76
CA LYS A 30 3.64 -16.69 -7.39
C LYS A 30 2.68 -15.94 -8.32
N LEU A 31 2.34 -14.68 -8.00
CA LEU A 31 1.33 -13.93 -8.74
C LEU A 31 1.90 -12.76 -9.54
N PHE A 32 2.97 -12.15 -9.06
CA PHE A 32 3.47 -10.90 -9.65
C PHE A 32 4.81 -11.07 -10.36
N PHE A 33 5.33 -12.31 -10.45
CA PHE A 33 6.56 -12.63 -11.18
C PHE A 33 7.76 -11.73 -10.80
N ASN A 34 7.79 -11.30 -9.53
CA ASN A 34 8.77 -10.37 -8.98
C ASN A 34 8.84 -8.99 -9.70
N GLU A 35 7.74 -8.57 -10.34
CA GLU A 35 7.66 -7.26 -11.00
C GLU A 35 7.44 -6.09 -10.02
N TYR A 36 7.14 -6.37 -8.76
CA TYR A 36 6.95 -5.37 -7.71
C TYR A 36 8.05 -5.47 -6.66
N VAL A 37 8.13 -4.46 -5.81
CA VAL A 37 9.04 -4.44 -4.67
C VAL A 37 8.27 -4.29 -3.37
N ARG A 38 8.77 -4.91 -2.31
CA ARG A 38 8.19 -4.76 -0.98
C ARG A 38 8.27 -3.31 -0.51
N LYS A 39 7.27 -2.88 0.24
CA LYS A 39 7.28 -1.59 0.95
C LYS A 39 7.11 -1.80 2.46
N ASN A 40 7.74 -0.92 3.25
CA ASN A 40 7.64 -0.91 4.71
C ASN A 40 7.49 0.54 5.22
N SER A 41 6.77 1.37 4.46
CA SER A 41 6.72 2.81 4.71
C SER A 41 5.41 3.40 4.20
N TYR A 42 4.99 4.49 4.82
CA TYR A 42 3.95 5.37 4.27
C TYR A 42 4.45 6.15 3.05
N PHE A 43 5.77 6.33 2.91
CA PHE A 43 6.43 7.08 1.84
C PHE A 43 7.43 6.23 1.04
N PRO A 44 7.02 5.05 0.55
CA PRO A 44 7.93 4.06 0.01
C PRO A 44 8.76 4.60 -1.16
N ARG A 45 10.06 4.26 -1.17
CA ARG A 45 11.02 4.62 -2.23
C ARG A 45 11.20 6.13 -2.42
N SER A 46 10.95 6.91 -1.39
CA SER A 46 11.15 8.35 -1.38
C SER A 46 12.21 8.74 -0.34
N LYS A 47 12.70 9.97 -0.44
CA LYS A 47 13.59 10.54 0.57
C LYS A 47 12.95 10.73 1.96
N TYR A 48 11.64 10.52 2.05
CA TYR A 48 10.85 10.62 3.28
C TYR A 48 10.68 9.29 4.00
N GLU A 49 11.07 8.18 3.37
CA GLU A 49 11.07 6.86 3.99
C GLU A 49 12.16 6.79 5.07
N HIS A 50 11.79 6.31 6.26
CA HIS A 50 12.76 6.08 7.32
C HIS A 50 13.55 4.79 7.06
N PRO A 51 14.91 4.81 7.09
CA PRO A 51 15.71 3.65 6.72
C PRO A 51 15.54 2.45 7.66
N ASP A 52 15.19 2.68 8.92
CA ASP A 52 15.08 1.65 9.95
C ASP A 52 13.61 1.28 10.25
N ASN A 53 12.71 1.43 9.29
CA ASN A 53 11.34 0.94 9.44
C ASN A 53 11.32 -0.58 9.59
N PRO A 54 10.46 -1.13 10.48
CA PRO A 54 10.36 -2.58 10.66
C PRO A 54 9.89 -3.24 9.36
N ILE A 55 10.47 -4.38 9.05
CA ILE A 55 10.00 -5.24 7.98
C ILE A 55 8.88 -6.10 8.56
N GLN A 56 7.70 -6.01 7.96
CA GLN A 56 6.55 -6.86 8.31
C GLN A 56 6.70 -8.21 7.58
N ASP A 57 7.70 -8.99 7.94
CA ASP A 57 7.99 -10.30 7.35
C ASP A 57 6.94 -11.34 7.75
N TYR A 58 6.78 -12.38 6.92
CA TYR A 58 5.88 -13.47 7.22
C TYR A 58 6.47 -14.36 8.32
N ASN A 59 5.83 -14.33 9.49
CA ASN A 59 6.26 -15.08 10.67
C ASN A 59 5.04 -15.54 11.50
N PRO A 60 4.38 -16.64 11.12
CA PRO A 60 3.17 -17.10 11.80
C PRO A 60 3.41 -17.54 13.25
N ASP A 61 4.60 -18.01 13.60
CA ASP A 61 4.91 -18.39 14.99
C ASP A 61 4.95 -17.15 15.89
N TYR A 62 5.63 -16.09 15.48
CA TYR A 62 5.64 -14.82 16.20
C TYR A 62 4.24 -14.18 16.24
N ALA A 63 3.48 -14.28 15.17
CA ALA A 63 2.10 -13.82 15.16
C ALA A 63 1.22 -14.54 16.17
N LEU A 64 1.39 -15.85 16.36
CA LEU A 64 0.68 -16.62 17.37
C LEU A 64 1.07 -16.18 18.79
N GLU A 65 2.34 -15.90 19.07
CA GLU A 65 2.78 -15.35 20.37
C GLU A 65 2.09 -14.01 20.66
N LEU A 66 2.05 -13.09 19.69
CA LEU A 66 1.37 -11.80 19.82
C LEU A 66 -0.14 -11.96 20.05
N LEU A 67 -0.77 -12.92 19.37
CA LEU A 67 -2.20 -13.22 19.54
C LEU A 67 -2.48 -13.81 20.91
N GLU A 68 -1.63 -14.70 21.43
CA GLU A 68 -1.73 -15.23 22.78
C GLU A 68 -1.61 -14.11 23.83
N GLU A 69 -0.64 -13.22 23.68
CA GLU A 69 -0.51 -12.04 24.55
C GLU A 69 -1.71 -11.08 24.47
N ALA A 70 -2.44 -11.11 23.34
CA ALA A 70 -3.68 -10.37 23.15
C ALA A 70 -4.93 -11.12 23.63
N GLY A 71 -4.77 -12.33 24.23
CA GLY A 71 -5.86 -13.12 24.78
C GLY A 71 -6.54 -14.06 23.80
N TRP A 72 -5.91 -14.33 22.64
CA TRP A 72 -6.42 -15.25 21.64
C TRP A 72 -5.59 -16.54 21.62
N THR A 73 -6.18 -17.65 22.05
CA THR A 73 -5.49 -18.93 22.22
C THR A 73 -6.19 -20.05 21.48
N LYS A 74 -5.42 -21.06 21.09
CA LYS A 74 -5.94 -22.28 20.47
C LYS A 74 -5.81 -23.43 21.46
N LYS A 75 -6.93 -24.02 21.87
CA LYS A 75 -6.91 -25.19 22.74
C LYS A 75 -6.61 -26.45 21.93
N GLU A 76 -6.08 -27.45 22.61
CA GLU A 76 -5.81 -28.74 21.97
C GLU A 76 -7.11 -29.34 21.41
N GLY A 77 -7.07 -29.69 20.11
CA GLY A 77 -8.22 -30.20 19.37
C GLY A 77 -9.12 -29.16 18.72
N ASP A 78 -8.96 -27.86 19.02
CA ASP A 78 -9.73 -26.81 18.40
C ASP A 78 -9.17 -26.43 17.02
N SER A 79 -10.05 -26.08 16.09
CA SER A 79 -9.67 -25.58 14.77
C SER A 79 -9.36 -24.09 14.80
N TRP A 80 -9.97 -23.35 15.74
CA TRP A 80 -9.96 -21.88 15.75
C TRP A 80 -9.38 -21.30 17.04
N LEU A 81 -8.77 -20.14 16.93
CA LEU A 81 -8.40 -19.31 18.08
C LEU A 81 -9.65 -18.79 18.77
N THR A 82 -9.64 -18.78 20.11
CA THR A 82 -10.74 -18.27 20.94
C THR A 82 -10.21 -17.31 21.99
N ASN A 83 -11.04 -16.35 22.40
CA ASN A 83 -10.78 -15.50 23.56
C ASN A 83 -11.27 -16.13 24.87
N ASP A 84 -11.07 -15.44 26.00
CA ASP A 84 -11.50 -15.91 27.33
C ASP A 84 -13.01 -16.14 27.44
N LYS A 85 -13.81 -15.52 26.57
CA LYS A 85 -15.27 -15.72 26.52
C LYS A 85 -15.68 -16.92 25.68
N GLY A 86 -14.73 -17.60 25.03
CA GLY A 86 -14.97 -18.68 24.10
C GLY A 86 -15.46 -18.24 22.72
N GLU A 87 -15.33 -16.96 22.39
CA GLU A 87 -15.67 -16.43 21.07
C GLU A 87 -14.55 -16.76 20.07
N ILE A 88 -14.91 -17.29 18.92
CA ILE A 88 -13.97 -17.63 17.84
C ILE A 88 -13.41 -16.34 17.22
N PHE A 89 -12.12 -16.34 16.89
CA PHE A 89 -11.53 -15.27 16.09
C PHE A 89 -12.06 -15.33 14.65
N GLU A 90 -13.11 -14.57 14.40
CA GLU A 90 -13.79 -14.54 13.11
C GLU A 90 -13.95 -13.09 12.61
N ILE A 91 -13.51 -12.85 11.37
CA ILE A 91 -13.83 -11.64 10.62
C ILE A 91 -14.89 -12.04 9.60
N LYS A 92 -16.16 -11.75 9.94
CA LYS A 92 -17.33 -12.21 9.18
C LYS A 92 -17.42 -11.60 7.79
N GLU A 93 -16.95 -10.36 7.65
CA GLU A 93 -17.02 -9.60 6.39
C GLU A 93 -15.76 -8.78 6.19
N PHE A 94 -14.98 -9.16 5.19
CA PHE A 94 -13.93 -8.32 4.65
C PHE A 94 -14.35 -7.88 3.25
N HIS A 95 -14.80 -6.64 3.15
CA HIS A 95 -15.30 -6.07 1.91
C HIS A 95 -14.17 -5.75 0.95
N ILE A 96 -14.24 -6.32 -0.26
CA ILE A 96 -13.20 -6.22 -1.28
C ILE A 96 -13.77 -5.80 -2.63
N TYR A 97 -12.92 -5.20 -3.48
CA TYR A 97 -13.26 -4.97 -4.89
C TYR A 97 -13.25 -6.29 -5.68
N GLN A 98 -14.04 -6.32 -6.75
CA GLN A 98 -14.05 -7.46 -7.67
C GLN A 98 -12.65 -7.74 -8.22
N GLY A 99 -12.24 -9.00 -8.22
CA GLY A 99 -10.95 -9.49 -8.72
C GLY A 99 -9.82 -9.50 -7.68
N TRP A 100 -10.03 -8.91 -6.49
CA TRP A 100 -9.07 -9.01 -5.39
C TRP A 100 -9.14 -10.32 -4.63
N ASP A 101 -10.24 -11.06 -4.75
CA ASP A 101 -10.42 -12.38 -4.17
C ASP A 101 -9.28 -13.34 -4.54
N ARG A 102 -8.81 -13.29 -5.79
CA ARG A 102 -7.68 -14.10 -6.27
C ARG A 102 -6.39 -13.88 -5.46
N ILE A 103 -6.15 -12.65 -5.02
CA ILE A 103 -4.97 -12.29 -4.22
C ILE A 103 -5.22 -12.57 -2.74
N LEU A 104 -6.37 -12.15 -2.23
CA LEU A 104 -6.69 -12.21 -0.81
C LEU A 104 -7.01 -13.63 -0.31
N ASN A 105 -7.35 -14.57 -1.19
CA ASN A 105 -7.49 -15.97 -0.82
C ASN A 105 -6.18 -16.59 -0.29
N TYR A 106 -5.01 -16.08 -0.67
CA TYR A 106 -3.75 -16.47 -0.02
C TYR A 106 -3.75 -16.06 1.46
N PHE A 107 -4.19 -14.83 1.74
CA PHE A 107 -4.31 -14.35 3.12
C PHE A 107 -5.35 -15.14 3.94
N VAL A 108 -6.48 -15.48 3.34
CA VAL A 108 -7.48 -16.34 3.98
C VAL A 108 -6.86 -17.68 4.39
N GLN A 109 -6.13 -18.32 3.48
CA GLN A 109 -5.46 -19.61 3.76
C GLN A 109 -4.40 -19.49 4.86
N ASP A 110 -3.58 -18.44 4.82
CA ASP A 110 -2.55 -18.22 5.84
C ASP A 110 -3.19 -17.97 7.23
N LEU A 111 -4.28 -17.21 7.32
CA LEU A 111 -5.05 -16.99 8.55
C LEU A 111 -5.74 -18.28 9.07
N GLU A 112 -6.37 -19.03 8.17
CA GLU A 112 -7.02 -20.30 8.52
C GLU A 112 -6.03 -21.33 9.06
N SER A 113 -4.82 -21.36 8.54
CA SER A 113 -3.78 -22.29 8.98
C SER A 113 -3.42 -22.14 10.46
N ILE A 114 -3.52 -20.94 10.99
CA ILE A 114 -3.26 -20.65 12.42
C ILE A 114 -4.54 -20.58 13.27
N GLY A 115 -5.72 -20.68 12.65
CA GLY A 115 -6.99 -20.73 13.37
C GLY A 115 -7.76 -19.41 13.43
N ILE A 116 -7.57 -18.52 12.47
CA ILE A 116 -8.38 -17.30 12.28
C ILE A 116 -9.29 -17.50 11.08
N LYS A 117 -10.58 -17.21 11.24
CA LYS A 117 -11.57 -17.30 10.19
C LYS A 117 -11.78 -15.94 9.52
N LEU A 118 -11.62 -15.88 8.20
CA LEU A 118 -11.83 -14.67 7.40
C LEU A 118 -12.76 -14.95 6.22
N ASN A 119 -13.82 -14.15 6.09
CA ASN A 119 -14.76 -14.25 4.99
C ASN A 119 -14.68 -13.02 4.07
N LEU A 120 -14.38 -13.24 2.78
CA LEU A 120 -14.31 -12.20 1.75
C LEU A 120 -15.71 -11.92 1.19
N VAL A 121 -16.07 -10.64 1.08
CA VAL A 121 -17.33 -10.19 0.50
C VAL A 121 -17.05 -9.18 -0.61
N VAL A 122 -17.35 -9.56 -1.86
CA VAL A 122 -17.16 -8.65 -3.00
C VAL A 122 -18.29 -7.64 -3.04
N ILE A 123 -17.95 -6.36 -3.01
CA ILE A 123 -18.87 -5.23 -3.12
C ILE A 123 -18.38 -4.21 -4.15
N GLN A 124 -19.26 -3.33 -4.59
CA GLN A 124 -18.93 -2.34 -5.61
C GLN A 124 -17.99 -1.25 -5.11
N ASN A 125 -18.17 -0.77 -3.88
CA ASN A 125 -17.42 0.35 -3.32
C ASN A 125 -16.97 0.10 -1.86
N PRO A 126 -15.93 -0.71 -1.62
CA PRO A 126 -15.34 -0.91 -0.30
C PRO A 126 -14.79 0.38 0.32
N PHE A 127 -14.34 1.33 -0.50
CA PHE A 127 -13.82 2.60 -0.02
C PHE A 127 -14.89 3.44 0.69
N GLU A 128 -16.11 3.46 0.18
CA GLU A 128 -17.22 4.14 0.84
C GLU A 128 -17.51 3.53 2.22
N MET A 129 -17.45 2.20 2.33
CA MET A 129 -17.56 1.53 3.63
C MET A 129 -16.45 1.96 4.58
N ALA A 130 -15.22 2.08 4.08
CA ALA A 130 -14.08 2.53 4.87
C ALA A 130 -14.22 3.99 5.33
N MET A 131 -14.64 4.90 4.47
CA MET A 131 -14.90 6.31 4.80
C MET A 131 -15.99 6.48 5.86
N ASN A 132 -16.98 5.58 5.87
CA ASN A 132 -18.05 5.52 6.87
C ASN A 132 -17.70 4.63 8.08
N ARG A 133 -16.46 4.15 8.19
CA ARG A 133 -15.95 3.26 9.26
C ARG A 133 -16.76 1.96 9.45
N LYS A 134 -17.45 1.50 8.42
CA LYS A 134 -18.21 0.24 8.42
C LYS A 134 -17.34 -0.91 7.92
N PHE A 135 -16.22 -1.13 8.59
CA PHE A 135 -15.26 -2.18 8.23
C PHE A 135 -14.42 -2.58 9.44
N LYS A 136 -13.90 -3.80 9.42
CA LYS A 136 -12.80 -4.24 10.30
C LYS A 136 -11.47 -4.26 9.57
N LEU A 137 -11.47 -4.80 8.34
CA LEU A 137 -10.35 -4.79 7.41
C LEU A 137 -10.72 -4.04 6.14
N TYR A 138 -9.80 -3.26 5.61
CA TYR A 138 -9.93 -2.56 4.33
C TYR A 138 -8.75 -2.88 3.42
N ASN A 139 -9.05 -3.27 2.18
CA ASN A 139 -8.07 -3.46 1.11
C ASN A 139 -8.01 -2.22 0.23
N GLY A 140 -6.91 -1.54 0.25
CA GLY A 140 -6.69 -0.34 -0.55
C GLY A 140 -5.28 0.18 -0.45
N GLY A 141 -5.07 1.38 -0.97
CA GLY A 141 -3.77 2.02 -0.99
C GLY A 141 -3.90 3.51 -1.25
N TRP A 142 -2.77 4.15 -1.35
CA TRP A 142 -2.68 5.57 -1.70
C TRP A 142 -1.56 5.79 -2.72
N VAL A 143 -1.66 6.90 -3.41
CA VAL A 143 -0.63 7.37 -4.34
C VAL A 143 0.25 8.36 -3.59
N GLY A 144 1.56 8.20 -3.72
CA GLY A 144 2.51 9.16 -3.18
C GLY A 144 2.44 10.51 -3.89
N SER A 145 2.88 11.56 -3.22
CA SER A 145 3.02 12.91 -3.78
C SER A 145 4.45 13.40 -3.61
N LEU A 146 4.84 14.35 -4.46
CA LEU A 146 6.16 14.98 -4.43
C LEU A 146 6.44 15.66 -3.08
N LEU A 147 5.42 16.31 -2.54
CA LEU A 147 5.40 16.88 -1.20
C LEU A 147 4.27 16.18 -0.43
N PRO A 148 4.58 15.24 0.46
CA PRO A 148 3.57 14.54 1.23
C PRO A 148 2.74 15.48 2.10
N SER A 149 1.46 15.15 2.26
CA SER A 149 0.55 15.81 3.19
C SER A 149 -0.03 14.75 4.14
N PRO A 150 0.66 14.43 5.25
CA PRO A 150 0.27 13.34 6.14
C PRO A 150 -0.94 13.66 7.01
N GLU A 151 -1.30 14.92 7.16
CA GLU A 151 -2.30 15.41 8.12
C GLU A 151 -3.65 14.72 7.98
N GLY A 152 -4.18 14.63 6.76
CA GLY A 152 -5.49 14.03 6.51
C GLY A 152 -5.58 12.56 6.88
N MET A 153 -4.48 11.82 6.79
CA MET A 153 -4.44 10.37 7.03
C MET A 153 -4.02 10.03 8.46
N LEU A 154 -3.16 10.83 9.10
CA LEU A 154 -2.46 10.42 10.31
C LEU A 154 -2.75 11.31 11.53
N HIS A 155 -3.36 12.50 11.37
CA HIS A 155 -3.59 13.39 12.51
C HIS A 155 -4.82 12.99 13.33
N SER A 156 -4.68 12.94 14.66
CA SER A 156 -5.70 12.51 15.63
C SER A 156 -7.01 13.29 15.54
N LYS A 157 -6.98 14.56 15.10
CA LYS A 157 -8.22 15.38 14.93
C LYS A 157 -9.24 14.79 13.95
N TYR A 158 -8.81 13.81 13.16
CA TYR A 158 -9.65 13.08 12.20
C TYR A 158 -9.96 11.65 12.63
N SER A 159 -9.38 11.18 13.74
CA SER A 159 -9.43 9.76 14.16
C SER A 159 -10.85 9.20 14.31
N GLU A 160 -11.80 10.03 14.77
CA GLU A 160 -13.21 9.61 14.96
C GLU A 160 -14.17 10.21 13.92
N LYS A 161 -13.67 11.02 12.97
CA LYS A 161 -14.50 11.64 11.95
C LYS A 161 -14.84 10.66 10.83
N LEU A 162 -16.02 10.79 10.26
CA LEU A 162 -16.42 10.11 9.04
C LEU A 162 -16.07 10.95 7.81
N ASP A 163 -16.04 10.32 6.65
CA ASP A 163 -15.76 10.94 5.37
C ASP A 163 -14.40 11.68 5.32
N VAL A 164 -13.40 11.05 5.95
CA VAL A 164 -12.02 11.56 6.01
C VAL A 164 -11.02 10.46 5.65
N THR A 165 -9.81 10.86 5.25
CA THR A 165 -8.77 9.90 4.84
C THR A 165 -8.11 9.15 6.00
N ASN A 166 -8.25 9.62 7.24
CA ASN A 166 -7.88 8.86 8.44
C ASN A 166 -8.91 7.75 8.73
N ILE A 167 -9.07 6.84 7.79
CA ILE A 167 -10.05 5.73 7.89
C ILE A 167 -9.71 4.73 9.00
N THR A 168 -8.46 4.64 9.41
CA THR A 168 -8.00 3.66 10.40
C THR A 168 -8.27 4.07 11.84
N GLY A 169 -8.50 5.35 12.09
CA GLY A 169 -8.61 5.88 13.47
C GLY A 169 -7.24 6.20 14.09
N MET A 170 -6.19 6.45 13.27
CA MET A 170 -4.89 6.87 13.78
C MET A 170 -5.02 8.02 14.76
N ALA A 171 -4.49 7.83 15.98
CA ALA A 171 -4.50 8.83 17.02
C ALA A 171 -3.25 8.69 17.90
N ASN A 172 -2.20 9.44 17.56
CA ASN A 172 -0.96 9.46 18.32
C ASN A 172 -0.47 10.92 18.47
N PRO A 173 -0.43 11.47 19.70
CA PRO A 173 -0.02 12.86 19.92
C PRO A 173 1.42 13.20 19.47
N LYS A 174 2.31 12.21 19.41
CA LYS A 174 3.67 12.42 18.89
C LYS A 174 3.65 12.62 17.37
N ILE A 175 2.79 11.88 16.67
CA ILE A 175 2.58 12.04 15.23
C ILE A 175 1.93 13.40 14.96
N ASP A 176 0.93 13.80 15.75
CA ASP A 176 0.28 15.11 15.62
C ASP A 176 1.29 16.25 15.69
N LYS A 177 2.18 16.20 16.70
CA LYS A 177 3.22 17.19 16.86
C LYS A 177 4.16 17.27 15.65
N LEU A 178 4.59 16.14 15.11
CA LEU A 178 5.43 16.10 13.90
C LEU A 178 4.69 16.66 12.67
N ILE A 179 3.39 16.43 12.55
CA ILE A 179 2.56 16.99 11.47
C ILE A 179 2.49 18.51 11.60
N GLU A 180 2.29 19.03 12.81
CA GLU A 180 2.25 20.46 13.09
C GLU A 180 3.60 21.13 12.78
N GLU A 181 4.70 20.53 13.23
CA GLU A 181 6.06 20.98 12.92
C GLU A 181 6.31 20.98 11.40
N TYR A 182 5.94 19.91 10.71
CA TYR A 182 6.08 19.80 9.26
C TYR A 182 5.29 20.89 8.51
N ASN A 183 4.08 21.20 8.96
CA ASN A 183 3.24 22.20 8.31
C ASN A 183 3.76 23.63 8.46
N LEU A 184 4.50 23.91 9.53
CA LEU A 184 5.09 25.21 9.80
C LEU A 184 6.52 25.38 9.25
N ASN A 185 7.18 24.28 8.91
CA ASN A 185 8.56 24.29 8.46
C ASN A 185 8.67 24.45 6.94
N TRP A 186 9.50 25.39 6.49
CA TRP A 186 9.77 25.66 5.07
C TRP A 186 11.15 25.19 4.61
N ASN A 187 12.02 24.79 5.55
CA ASN A 187 13.31 24.20 5.22
C ASN A 187 13.10 22.75 4.74
N MET A 188 13.55 22.47 3.51
CA MET A 188 13.30 21.16 2.90
C MET A 188 14.05 20.02 3.59
N GLU A 189 15.25 20.25 4.10
CA GLU A 189 16.04 19.23 4.80
C GLU A 189 15.39 18.86 6.13
N GLU A 190 14.98 19.86 6.91
CA GLU A 190 14.25 19.64 8.16
C GLU A 190 12.89 18.95 7.92
N ARG A 191 12.19 19.30 6.84
CA ARG A 191 10.94 18.62 6.47
C ARG A 191 11.14 17.15 6.15
N ILE A 192 12.27 16.78 5.55
CA ILE A 192 12.60 15.37 5.28
C ILE A 192 12.79 14.64 6.60
N GLU A 193 13.59 15.18 7.52
CA GLU A 193 13.82 14.57 8.84
C GLU A 193 12.54 14.42 9.65
N ILE A 194 11.68 15.44 9.65
CA ILE A 194 10.37 15.36 10.33
C ILE A 194 9.51 14.23 9.74
N LEU A 195 9.45 14.12 8.41
CA LEU A 195 8.66 13.07 7.77
C LEU A 195 9.26 11.67 7.95
N GLN A 196 10.58 11.52 8.01
CA GLN A 196 11.21 10.26 8.34
C GLN A 196 10.87 9.83 9.78
N ASN A 197 10.95 10.74 10.73
CA ASN A 197 10.56 10.46 12.11
C ASN A 197 9.06 10.12 12.23
N LEU A 198 8.21 10.81 11.49
CA LEU A 198 6.79 10.52 11.41
C LEU A 198 6.53 9.13 10.82
N ASP A 199 7.20 8.79 9.72
CA ASP A 199 7.09 7.48 9.06
C ASP A 199 7.48 6.35 10.03
N SER A 200 8.61 6.53 10.74
CA SER A 200 9.07 5.58 11.76
C SER A 200 8.07 5.36 12.89
N LEU A 201 7.42 6.41 13.38
CA LEU A 201 6.39 6.28 14.41
C LEU A 201 5.11 5.63 13.85
N ALA A 202 4.65 6.11 12.69
CA ALA A 202 3.39 5.65 12.11
C ALA A 202 3.45 4.19 11.66
N THR A 203 4.58 3.71 11.17
CA THR A 203 4.76 2.28 10.80
C THR A 203 4.64 1.35 12.00
N ARG A 204 5.11 1.78 13.18
CA ARG A 204 5.05 1.02 14.43
C ARG A 204 3.69 1.03 15.13
N GLU A 205 2.75 1.80 14.62
CA GLU A 205 1.35 1.73 15.07
C GLU A 205 0.56 0.59 14.40
N TYR A 206 1.14 -0.04 13.37
CA TYR A 206 0.55 -1.17 12.65
C TYR A 206 -0.88 -0.94 12.18
N HIS A 207 -1.18 0.25 11.67
CA HIS A 207 -2.50 0.57 11.09
C HIS A 207 -2.71 -0.02 9.70
N TRP A 208 -1.60 -0.36 9.03
CA TRP A 208 -1.59 -0.91 7.68
C TRP A 208 -0.64 -2.10 7.59
N ILE A 209 -1.09 -3.15 6.92
CA ILE A 209 -0.21 -4.18 6.40
C ILE A 209 0.42 -3.61 5.14
N PHE A 210 1.73 -3.34 5.19
CA PHE A 210 2.46 -2.91 4.02
C PHE A 210 2.70 -4.11 3.11
N SER A 211 2.40 -3.94 1.84
CA SER A 211 2.51 -5.03 0.86
C SER A 211 3.60 -4.70 -0.17
N TRP A 212 3.24 -4.18 -1.29
CA TRP A 212 4.15 -3.92 -2.39
C TRP A 212 3.92 -2.54 -3.01
N THR A 213 4.91 -2.08 -3.77
CA THR A 213 4.82 -0.92 -4.63
C THR A 213 5.48 -1.21 -5.97
N ALA A 214 5.10 -0.48 -7.01
CA ALA A 214 5.77 -0.58 -8.28
C ALA A 214 7.22 -0.07 -8.18
N PRO A 215 8.21 -0.72 -8.82
CA PRO A 215 9.59 -0.25 -8.85
C PRO A 215 9.79 0.98 -9.75
N TYR A 216 8.73 1.46 -10.36
CA TYR A 216 8.68 2.59 -11.30
C TYR A 216 7.55 3.55 -10.92
N GLY A 217 7.68 4.81 -11.31
CA GLY A 217 6.61 5.80 -11.10
C GLY A 217 5.41 5.53 -12.01
N TYR A 218 5.66 5.27 -13.29
CA TYR A 218 4.63 4.98 -14.28
C TYR A 218 5.07 3.90 -15.25
N ARG A 219 4.11 3.08 -15.68
CA ARG A 219 4.23 2.16 -16.80
C ARG A 219 3.23 2.60 -17.87
N CYS A 220 3.74 3.02 -19.02
CA CYS A 220 2.92 3.44 -20.14
C CYS A 220 2.96 2.40 -21.26
N LEU A 221 1.81 2.05 -21.80
CA LEU A 221 1.68 1.32 -23.04
C LEU A 221 1.19 2.28 -24.13
N ASN A 222 1.96 2.44 -25.17
CA ASN A 222 1.63 3.36 -26.25
C ASN A 222 1.83 2.72 -27.63
N TRP A 223 1.22 3.32 -28.66
CA TRP A 223 1.48 2.98 -30.04
C TRP A 223 2.85 3.52 -30.47
N ASP A 224 3.58 2.75 -31.28
CA ASP A 224 4.87 3.12 -31.86
C ASP A 224 4.74 4.24 -32.94
N LYS A 225 4.07 5.29 -32.59
CA LYS A 225 3.94 6.53 -33.41
C LYS A 225 4.24 7.78 -32.63
N PHE A 226 4.50 7.63 -31.31
CA PHE A 226 4.75 8.78 -30.48
C PHE A 226 6.25 9.02 -30.29
N GLY A 227 6.63 10.30 -30.39
CA GLY A 227 7.87 10.81 -29.85
C GLY A 227 7.66 11.16 -28.38
N ILE A 228 8.63 10.80 -27.56
CA ILE A 228 8.62 10.97 -26.10
C ILE A 228 9.85 11.81 -25.73
N PRO A 229 9.73 12.84 -24.88
CA PRO A 229 10.90 13.60 -24.44
C PRO A 229 11.81 12.74 -23.55
N ASP A 230 13.11 13.06 -23.48
CA ASP A 230 14.10 12.32 -22.69
C ASP A 230 13.74 12.18 -21.21
N ASN A 231 12.99 13.13 -20.64
CA ASN A 231 12.48 13.10 -19.27
C ASN A 231 11.14 12.34 -19.13
N GLY A 232 10.67 11.70 -20.18
CA GLY A 232 9.46 10.88 -20.21
C GLY A 232 8.19 11.69 -19.99
N VAL A 233 7.68 11.66 -18.76
CA VAL A 233 6.43 12.34 -18.36
C VAL A 233 6.68 13.63 -17.57
N GLY A 234 7.94 14.06 -17.41
CA GLY A 234 8.30 15.16 -16.52
C GLY A 234 8.26 14.77 -15.04
N TYR A 235 8.83 15.62 -14.18
CA TYR A 235 9.00 15.31 -12.76
C TYR A 235 7.68 15.21 -12.00
N ALA A 236 6.71 16.03 -12.34
CA ALA A 236 5.41 16.08 -11.68
C ALA A 236 4.23 15.85 -12.64
N GLY A 237 4.52 15.33 -13.85
CA GLY A 237 3.52 15.26 -14.91
C GLY A 237 2.40 14.26 -14.71
N GLY A 238 2.65 13.21 -13.95
CA GLY A 238 1.69 12.16 -13.72
C GLY A 238 1.23 11.50 -15.04
N TRP A 239 0.14 10.77 -14.96
CA TRP A 239 -0.43 10.03 -16.12
C TRP A 239 -1.00 10.94 -17.23
N LEU A 240 -1.25 12.23 -16.95
CA LEU A 240 -1.73 13.20 -17.92
C LEU A 240 -0.61 13.82 -18.76
N ALA A 241 0.65 13.72 -18.34
CA ALA A 241 1.77 14.33 -19.06
C ALA A 241 1.94 13.83 -20.50
N PRO A 242 1.68 12.55 -20.85
CA PRO A 242 1.71 12.12 -22.25
C PRO A 242 0.80 12.94 -23.17
N ILE A 243 -0.35 13.41 -22.65
CA ILE A 243 -1.30 14.20 -23.46
C ILE A 243 -0.72 15.57 -23.85
N SER A 244 0.09 16.16 -22.98
CA SER A 244 0.62 17.52 -23.16
C SER A 244 2.08 17.57 -23.65
N MET A 245 2.85 16.51 -23.45
CA MET A 245 4.30 16.49 -23.71
C MET A 245 4.72 15.61 -24.89
N TRP A 246 3.91 14.61 -25.24
CA TRP A 246 4.24 13.70 -26.32
C TRP A 246 3.73 14.24 -27.66
N TRP A 247 4.41 13.91 -28.73
CA TRP A 247 4.03 14.32 -30.09
C TRP A 247 3.89 13.12 -31.02
N ILE A 248 3.24 13.33 -32.15
CA ILE A 248 3.23 12.32 -33.21
C ILE A 248 4.52 12.48 -34.02
N ASP A 249 5.36 11.47 -33.98
CA ASP A 249 6.55 11.36 -34.81
C ASP A 249 6.15 10.91 -36.22
N PRO A 250 6.42 11.69 -37.28
CA PRO A 250 6.00 11.36 -38.62
C PRO A 250 6.57 10.04 -39.15
N ASP A 251 7.86 9.77 -38.86
CA ASP A 251 8.57 8.59 -39.38
C ASP A 251 8.06 7.32 -38.67
N LYS A 252 7.92 7.37 -37.33
CA LYS A 252 7.33 6.30 -36.56
C LYS A 252 5.88 6.02 -36.97
N LYS A 253 5.11 7.07 -37.25
CA LYS A 253 3.72 6.95 -37.72
C LYS A 253 3.63 6.23 -39.06
N GLU A 254 4.48 6.56 -40.02
CA GLU A 254 4.47 5.91 -41.35
C GLU A 254 4.94 4.44 -41.22
N ARG A 255 5.99 4.16 -40.44
CA ARG A 255 6.44 2.81 -40.11
C ARG A 255 5.31 1.96 -39.55
N LEU A 256 4.56 2.49 -38.58
CA LEU A 256 3.41 1.80 -37.97
C LEU A 256 2.33 1.52 -39.03
N LYS A 257 2.01 2.48 -39.87
CA LYS A 257 1.01 2.34 -40.94
C LYS A 257 1.37 1.25 -41.96
N ASP A 258 2.65 1.20 -42.35
CA ASP A 258 3.16 0.17 -43.23
C ASP A 258 3.15 -1.23 -42.59
N ALA A 259 3.49 -1.32 -41.32
CA ALA A 259 3.42 -2.55 -40.57
C ALA A 259 1.99 -3.08 -40.48
N ILE A 260 1.00 -2.22 -40.21
CA ILE A 260 -0.41 -2.58 -40.19
C ILE A 260 -0.89 -3.08 -41.55
N LYS A 261 -0.49 -2.42 -42.64
CA LYS A 261 -0.86 -2.82 -44.03
C LYS A 261 -0.28 -4.16 -44.44
N SER A 262 1.00 -4.38 -44.10
CA SER A 262 1.73 -5.61 -44.48
C SER A 262 1.51 -6.77 -43.54
N GLY A 263 0.92 -6.54 -42.35
CA GLY A 263 0.81 -7.55 -41.28
C GLY A 263 2.12 -7.82 -40.55
N ASN A 264 3.16 -7.02 -40.80
CA ASN A 264 4.44 -7.16 -40.13
C ASN A 264 4.35 -6.71 -38.66
N LYS A 265 5.10 -7.39 -37.78
CA LYS A 265 5.22 -7.00 -36.38
C LYS A 265 6.35 -5.99 -36.21
N ILE A 266 6.08 -4.92 -35.49
CA ILE A 266 7.12 -4.04 -34.96
C ILE A 266 7.61 -4.65 -33.64
N PRO A 267 8.93 -4.85 -33.45
CA PRO A 267 9.45 -5.34 -32.16
C PRO A 267 9.04 -4.42 -31.01
N ILE A 268 8.67 -5.02 -29.89
CA ILE A 268 8.41 -4.25 -28.66
C ILE A 268 9.76 -4.07 -27.97
N GLU A 269 10.22 -2.84 -27.92
CA GLU A 269 11.44 -2.46 -27.20
C GLU A 269 11.02 -1.63 -25.99
N PRO A 270 11.10 -2.22 -24.76
CA PRO A 270 10.79 -1.47 -23.55
C PRO A 270 11.84 -0.39 -23.34
N GLU A 271 11.39 0.85 -23.24
CA GLU A 271 12.23 2.00 -22.90
C GLU A 271 12.09 2.30 -21.40
N VAL A 272 13.22 2.43 -20.72
CA VAL A 272 13.26 2.82 -19.30
C VAL A 272 13.76 4.26 -19.23
N VAL A 273 12.87 5.15 -18.81
CA VAL A 273 13.20 6.57 -18.60
C VAL A 273 13.65 6.75 -17.15
N ASP A 274 14.94 6.88 -16.92
CA ASP A 274 15.56 7.09 -15.60
C ASP A 274 16.19 8.50 -15.44
N TYR A 275 15.84 9.41 -16.31
CA TYR A 275 16.36 10.77 -16.39
C TYR A 275 16.42 11.47 -15.02
N TRP A 276 15.35 11.41 -14.26
CA TRP A 276 15.24 12.06 -12.95
C TRP A 276 16.11 11.43 -11.87
N ASN A 277 16.30 10.12 -11.92
CA ASN A 277 17.18 9.39 -11.00
C ASN A 277 18.66 9.74 -11.23
N ASN A 278 19.02 10.12 -12.44
CA ASN A 278 20.40 10.43 -12.81
C ASN A 278 20.74 11.91 -12.60
N LEU A 279 19.76 12.81 -12.55
CA LEU A 279 19.99 14.22 -12.22
C LEU A 279 20.53 14.44 -10.81
N ASN A 280 20.08 13.66 -9.84
CA ASN A 280 20.49 13.78 -8.43
C ASN A 280 21.84 13.10 -8.13
N LYS A 281 22.49 12.49 -9.13
CA LYS A 281 23.82 11.86 -9.01
C LYS A 281 24.96 12.76 -9.49
N LYS A 282 24.65 13.95 -10.01
CA LYS A 282 25.60 14.98 -10.43
C LYS A 282 25.63 16.11 -9.41
#